data_d1f798606421e0a5ab6f0b965a690bfe
#
_entry.id   d1f798606421e0a5ab6f0b965a690bfe
#
_cell.length_a   1.000
_cell.length_b   1.000
_cell.length_c   1.000
_cell.angle_alpha   90.00
_cell.angle_beta   90.00
_cell.angle_gamma   90.00
#
_symmetry.space_group_name_H-M   'P 1'
#
loop_
_entity.id
_entity.type
_entity.pdbx_description
1 polymer ?
#
loop_
_entity_poly.entity_id
_entity_poly.type
_entity_poly.pdbx_seq_one_letter_code
_entity_poly.pdbx_strand_id
1 'polypeptide(L)'
;MMVKNGLMLAAIFWLAAASAAEAADGKVVRLWQTETEPQSLAVLNQIAAAYEKLHPGVSIKIEGLAWGDLDKKLATALAAGAPPDAAHGQPITCVSFASMGLLRPVEDLEDSLGKDNLINAFRGLCRWEGRTYGVGHSPAASVFVYRKDLLAAKGLKLPRTWDELIRVAEALKEVKDGQVVRYGITMTGQPLFVNISVGELLKANGGRLFDQKGHPTLTEKPVIELLDFYKKLDRVLPPNWTTQGYTDTFSNLANGKAAMLYQAYGRGVGYIQKYASSDIADPNHFAVADKVVGPSGKTAAAQLDCEPWMVFKDARNAAEAVDFLKFFFQDENYILYLHSVPIHLLPIKKSTYKNPTYWDNETIRKWRPWVDMQEKYFHNDWIKPVLVTDWDDMKKPYLLEVMGSGILVDMVMDAVKGMPSADAAAKAQKRVEELLVRTGHLKK
;
A
#
# COMPACT_ATOMS: atom_id res chain seq x y z
N MET A 1 -74.16 1.84 23.74
CA MET A 1 -73.61 2.12 22.42
C MET A 1 -72.43 3.13 22.55
N MET A 2 -71.48 2.92 23.52
CA MET A 2 -70.38 3.86 23.80
C MET A 2 -69.11 3.12 24.19
N VAL A 3 -68.73 1.98 23.61
CA VAL A 3 -67.50 1.26 23.91
C VAL A 3 -66.65 0.91 22.66
N LYS A 4 -67.11 1.22 21.43
CA LYS A 4 -66.39 0.87 20.21
C LYS A 4 -65.46 1.96 19.66
N ASN A 5 -65.52 3.22 20.14
CA ASN A 5 -64.69 4.30 19.57
C ASN A 5 -63.36 4.55 20.31
N GLY A 6 -63.18 3.94 21.49
CA GLY A 6 -61.91 4.13 22.24
C GLY A 6 -60.76 3.25 21.79
N LEU A 7 -61.02 2.10 21.19
CA LEU A 7 -59.99 1.16 20.74
C LEU A 7 -59.38 1.54 19.37
N MET A 8 -60.08 2.32 18.57
CA MET A 8 -59.56 2.72 17.24
C MET A 8 -58.59 3.92 17.32
N LEU A 9 -58.75 4.79 18.32
CA LEU A 9 -57.84 5.90 18.58
C LEU A 9 -56.50 5.45 19.23
N ALA A 10 -56.55 4.41 20.08
CA ALA A 10 -55.35 3.86 20.70
C ALA A 10 -54.46 3.10 19.68
N ALA A 11 -55.06 2.41 18.70
CA ALA A 11 -54.33 1.70 17.65
C ALA A 11 -53.62 2.66 16.66
N ILE A 12 -54.21 3.82 16.36
CA ILE A 12 -53.59 4.83 15.49
C ILE A 12 -52.45 5.55 16.18
N PHE A 13 -52.52 5.77 17.50
CA PHE A 13 -51.40 6.35 18.27
C PHE A 13 -50.23 5.37 18.44
N TRP A 14 -50.49 4.06 18.53
CA TRP A 14 -49.44 3.06 18.60
C TRP A 14 -48.75 2.84 17.24
N LEU A 15 -49.46 2.89 16.14
CA LEU A 15 -48.86 2.83 14.78
C LEU A 15 -48.06 4.10 14.45
N ALA A 16 -48.50 5.28 14.90
CA ALA A 16 -47.74 6.52 14.71
C ALA A 16 -46.48 6.56 15.61
N ALA A 17 -46.54 5.99 16.82
CA ALA A 17 -45.36 5.88 17.70
C ALA A 17 -44.35 4.83 17.19
N ALA A 18 -44.81 3.73 16.59
CA ALA A 18 -43.92 2.73 16.00
C ALA A 18 -43.22 3.27 14.73
N SER A 19 -43.92 4.05 13.89
CA SER A 19 -43.26 4.70 12.73
C SER A 19 -42.33 5.86 13.12
N ALA A 20 -42.55 6.51 14.26
CA ALA A 20 -41.64 7.52 14.80
C ALA A 20 -40.41 6.89 15.50
N ALA A 21 -40.52 5.67 16.03
CA ALA A 21 -39.40 4.94 16.61
C ALA A 21 -38.47 4.35 15.55
N GLU A 22 -38.94 3.98 14.37
CA GLU A 22 -38.14 3.57 13.22
C GLU A 22 -37.33 4.73 12.60
N ALA A 23 -37.78 5.98 12.80
CA ALA A 23 -37.06 7.19 12.35
C ALA A 23 -35.96 7.67 13.34
N ALA A 24 -35.80 7.01 14.51
CA ALA A 24 -34.85 7.41 15.55
C ALA A 24 -33.57 6.56 15.59
N ASP A 25 -33.44 5.51 14.77
CA ASP A 25 -32.21 4.73 14.70
C ASP A 25 -31.32 5.33 13.60
N GLY A 26 -30.52 6.33 13.98
CA GLY A 26 -29.57 7.00 13.10
C GLY A 26 -28.63 6.00 12.43
N LYS A 27 -28.36 6.18 11.14
CA LYS A 27 -27.45 5.31 10.38
C LYS A 27 -26.03 5.52 10.86
N VAL A 28 -25.37 4.45 11.31
CA VAL A 28 -23.96 4.48 11.73
C VAL A 28 -23.10 3.84 10.65
N VAL A 29 -22.40 4.65 9.88
CA VAL A 29 -21.43 4.22 8.85
C VAL A 29 -20.11 3.91 9.51
N ARG A 30 -19.62 2.69 9.38
CA ARG A 30 -18.36 2.23 9.94
C ARG A 30 -17.28 2.18 8.88
N LEU A 31 -16.20 2.92 9.09
CA LEU A 31 -15.07 3.01 8.17
C LEU A 31 -13.80 2.55 8.88
N TRP A 32 -13.11 1.55 8.32
CA TRP A 32 -11.81 1.09 8.80
C TRP A 32 -10.71 1.54 7.86
N GLN A 33 -9.65 2.11 8.43
CA GLN A 33 -8.60 2.72 7.62
C GLN A 33 -7.23 2.58 8.32
N THR A 34 -6.16 2.88 7.61
CA THR A 34 -4.78 2.60 8.04
C THR A 34 -3.96 3.83 8.40
N GLU A 35 -4.50 5.03 8.22
CA GLU A 35 -3.85 6.26 8.65
C GLU A 35 -4.09 6.48 10.14
N THR A 36 -3.10 6.11 10.96
CA THR A 36 -3.21 6.10 12.43
C THR A 36 -2.55 7.30 13.10
N GLU A 37 -1.89 8.17 12.35
CA GLU A 37 -1.30 9.39 12.90
C GLU A 37 -2.38 10.33 13.45
N PRO A 38 -2.15 10.96 14.62
CA PRO A 38 -3.13 11.83 15.26
C PRO A 38 -3.65 12.94 14.34
N GLN A 39 -2.79 13.54 13.50
CA GLN A 39 -3.19 14.59 12.56
C GLN A 39 -4.10 14.05 11.45
N SER A 40 -3.86 12.85 10.92
CA SER A 40 -4.71 12.22 9.91
C SER A 40 -6.08 11.89 10.48
N LEU A 41 -6.11 11.31 11.68
CA LEU A 41 -7.36 10.98 12.37
C LEU A 41 -8.16 12.25 12.70
N ALA A 42 -7.49 13.33 13.13
CA ALA A 42 -8.16 14.60 13.39
C ALA A 42 -8.83 15.16 12.12
N VAL A 43 -8.12 15.15 10.99
CA VAL A 43 -8.66 15.61 9.71
C VAL A 43 -9.81 14.73 9.23
N LEU A 44 -9.67 13.41 9.29
CA LEU A 44 -10.74 12.49 8.90
C LEU A 44 -12.00 12.71 9.75
N ASN A 45 -11.86 12.89 11.08
CA ASN A 45 -12.98 13.19 11.96
C ASN A 45 -13.58 14.58 11.70
N GLN A 46 -12.76 15.58 11.31
CA GLN A 46 -13.26 16.90 10.88
C GLN A 46 -14.12 16.79 9.62
N ILE A 47 -13.69 16.00 8.62
CA ILE A 47 -14.46 15.75 7.38
C ILE A 47 -15.75 14.98 7.72
N ALA A 48 -15.69 13.99 8.59
CA ALA A 48 -16.85 13.24 9.07
C ALA A 48 -17.87 14.17 9.74
N ALA A 49 -17.43 15.02 10.66
CA ALA A 49 -18.30 15.97 11.34
C ALA A 49 -18.93 17.01 10.39
N ALA A 50 -18.21 17.43 9.35
CA ALA A 50 -18.76 18.31 8.31
C ALA A 50 -19.84 17.61 7.50
N TYR A 51 -19.65 16.33 7.15
CA TYR A 51 -20.64 15.51 6.47
C TYR A 51 -21.90 15.30 7.31
N GLU A 52 -21.75 14.92 8.58
CA GLU A 52 -22.85 14.68 9.52
C GLU A 52 -23.77 15.90 9.69
N LYS A 53 -23.20 17.11 9.67
CA LYS A 53 -23.99 18.37 9.69
C LYS A 53 -24.89 18.55 8.47
N LEU A 54 -24.47 18.04 7.33
CA LEU A 54 -25.22 18.11 6.07
C LEU A 54 -26.21 16.95 5.92
N HIS A 55 -26.00 15.87 6.67
CA HIS A 55 -26.78 14.63 6.61
C HIS A 55 -27.33 14.24 8.00
N PRO A 56 -28.34 14.97 8.53
CA PRO A 56 -28.94 14.65 9.83
C PRO A 56 -29.42 13.19 9.89
N GLY A 57 -29.08 12.48 10.96
CA GLY A 57 -29.42 11.06 11.15
C GLY A 57 -28.34 10.09 10.61
N VAL A 58 -27.26 10.59 10.02
CA VAL A 58 -26.08 9.77 9.66
C VAL A 58 -24.93 10.10 10.62
N SER A 59 -24.26 9.08 11.14
CA SER A 59 -23.02 9.22 11.94
C SER A 59 -21.90 8.41 11.31
N ILE A 60 -20.72 9.00 11.19
CA ILE A 60 -19.52 8.36 10.61
C ILE A 60 -18.58 7.93 11.72
N LYS A 61 -18.30 6.65 11.82
CA LYS A 61 -17.37 6.08 12.79
C LYS A 61 -16.10 5.59 12.08
N ILE A 62 -15.00 6.29 12.30
CA ILE A 62 -13.71 6.01 11.68
C ILE A 62 -12.83 5.29 12.71
N GLU A 63 -12.32 4.14 12.32
CA GLU A 63 -11.37 3.36 13.13
C GLU A 63 -10.04 3.25 12.39
N GLY A 64 -8.95 3.71 13.04
CA GLY A 64 -7.59 3.55 12.56
C GLY A 64 -6.98 2.24 13.03
N LEU A 65 -6.43 1.46 12.11
CA LEU A 65 -5.83 0.14 12.35
C LEU A 65 -4.44 0.08 11.73
N ALA A 66 -3.49 -0.54 12.40
CA ALA A 66 -2.21 -0.84 11.79
C ALA A 66 -2.40 -1.82 10.60
N TRP A 67 -1.56 -1.72 9.56
CA TRP A 67 -1.65 -2.56 8.37
C TRP A 67 -1.71 -4.06 8.68
N GLY A 68 -0.92 -4.55 9.61
CA GLY A 68 -0.91 -5.96 10.00
C GLY A 68 -2.17 -6.44 10.74
N ASP A 69 -2.95 -5.52 11.29
CA ASP A 69 -4.16 -5.82 12.07
C ASP A 69 -5.43 -5.70 11.24
N LEU A 70 -5.43 -4.82 10.22
CA LEU A 70 -6.59 -4.58 9.36
C LEU A 70 -7.02 -5.86 8.64
N ASP A 71 -6.11 -6.56 7.97
CA ASP A 71 -6.43 -7.78 7.22
C ASP A 71 -7.01 -8.88 8.13
N LYS A 72 -6.45 -9.06 9.33
CA LYS A 72 -6.95 -10.02 10.32
C LYS A 72 -8.34 -9.67 10.82
N LYS A 73 -8.56 -8.37 11.10
CA LYS A 73 -9.85 -7.87 11.58
C LYS A 73 -10.92 -7.98 10.50
N LEU A 74 -10.58 -7.66 9.24
CA LEU A 74 -11.47 -7.83 8.09
C LEU A 74 -11.86 -9.30 7.90
N ALA A 75 -10.90 -10.22 7.94
CA ALA A 75 -11.17 -11.66 7.82
C ALA A 75 -12.13 -12.14 8.93
N THR A 76 -11.92 -11.71 10.18
CA THR A 76 -12.77 -12.05 11.32
C THR A 76 -14.18 -11.49 11.15
N ALA A 77 -14.31 -10.21 10.76
CA ALA A 77 -15.60 -9.55 10.59
C ALA A 77 -16.41 -10.15 9.42
N LEU A 78 -15.74 -10.49 8.32
CA LEU A 78 -16.35 -11.16 7.18
C LEU A 78 -16.86 -12.55 7.56
N ALA A 79 -16.07 -13.34 8.29
CA ALA A 79 -16.47 -14.65 8.79
C ALA A 79 -17.68 -14.56 9.75
N ALA A 80 -17.78 -13.48 10.51
CA ALA A 80 -18.90 -13.22 11.43
C ALA A 80 -20.14 -12.61 10.72
N GLY A 81 -20.10 -12.33 9.41
CA GLY A 81 -21.18 -11.67 8.67
C GLY A 81 -21.42 -10.22 9.09
N ALA A 82 -20.43 -9.55 9.68
CA ALA A 82 -20.53 -8.19 10.21
C ALA A 82 -19.38 -7.27 9.72
N PRO A 83 -19.13 -7.17 8.41
CA PRO A 83 -18.09 -6.31 7.86
C PRO A 83 -18.32 -4.83 8.23
N PRO A 84 -17.30 -3.95 8.16
CA PRO A 84 -17.53 -2.50 8.13
C PRO A 84 -18.28 -2.12 6.86
N ASP A 85 -18.79 -0.87 6.77
CA ASP A 85 -19.44 -0.41 5.55
C ASP A 85 -18.43 -0.14 4.44
N ALA A 86 -17.27 0.44 4.81
CA ALA A 86 -16.13 0.54 3.91
C ALA A 86 -14.80 0.34 4.67
N ALA A 87 -13.77 -0.07 3.95
CA ALA A 87 -12.43 -0.17 4.50
C ALA A 87 -11.36 0.19 3.48
N HIS A 88 -10.23 0.65 3.98
CA HIS A 88 -8.99 0.65 3.23
C HIS A 88 -8.53 -0.77 2.93
N GLY A 89 -7.61 -0.90 2.02
CA GLY A 89 -6.89 -2.14 1.75
C GLY A 89 -5.77 -1.90 0.77
N GLN A 90 -5.07 -2.96 0.44
CA GLN A 90 -4.18 -2.96 -0.71
C GLN A 90 -4.97 -3.36 -1.97
N PRO A 91 -4.51 -2.97 -3.17
CA PRO A 91 -5.13 -3.42 -4.41
C PRO A 91 -5.28 -4.94 -4.52
N ILE A 92 -4.32 -5.71 -3.99
CA ILE A 92 -4.39 -7.17 -3.98
C ILE A 92 -5.54 -7.68 -3.08
N THR A 93 -5.75 -7.06 -1.93
CA THR A 93 -6.88 -7.36 -1.03
C THR A 93 -8.21 -7.05 -1.73
N CYS A 94 -8.28 -5.91 -2.43
CA CYS A 94 -9.46 -5.52 -3.20
C CYS A 94 -9.81 -6.57 -4.28
N VAL A 95 -8.82 -6.97 -5.09
CA VAL A 95 -9.03 -7.97 -6.15
C VAL A 95 -9.42 -9.33 -5.56
N SER A 96 -8.78 -9.75 -4.46
CA SER A 96 -9.11 -11.01 -3.78
C SER A 96 -10.55 -11.00 -3.27
N PHE A 97 -10.96 -9.96 -2.55
CA PHE A 97 -12.32 -9.85 -2.01
C PHE A 97 -13.38 -9.69 -3.12
N ALA A 98 -13.05 -8.97 -4.20
CA ALA A 98 -13.93 -8.89 -5.38
C ALA A 98 -14.15 -10.25 -6.03
N SER A 99 -13.10 -11.06 -6.18
CA SER A 99 -13.19 -12.41 -6.76
C SER A 99 -14.01 -13.37 -5.90
N MET A 100 -14.07 -13.13 -4.58
CA MET A 100 -14.91 -13.86 -3.63
C MET A 100 -16.36 -13.35 -3.58
N GLY A 101 -16.69 -12.26 -4.30
CA GLY A 101 -18.02 -11.65 -4.28
C GLY A 101 -18.37 -10.93 -2.97
N LEU A 102 -17.37 -10.51 -2.18
CA LEU A 102 -17.53 -9.83 -0.90
C LEU A 102 -17.72 -8.32 -1.00
N LEU A 103 -17.31 -7.74 -2.14
CA LEU A 103 -17.39 -6.29 -2.36
C LEU A 103 -18.56 -5.94 -3.29
N ARG A 104 -19.14 -4.76 -3.08
CA ARG A 104 -20.00 -4.13 -4.07
C ARG A 104 -19.14 -3.37 -5.09
N PRO A 105 -19.54 -3.35 -6.37
CA PRO A 105 -18.93 -2.46 -7.35
C PRO A 105 -19.17 -0.99 -7.00
N VAL A 106 -18.17 -0.13 -7.28
CA VAL A 106 -18.14 1.29 -6.91
C VAL A 106 -17.90 2.21 -8.12
N GLU A 107 -18.46 1.85 -9.29
CA GLU A 107 -18.41 2.71 -10.48
C GLU A 107 -19.07 4.07 -10.23
N ASP A 108 -20.11 4.12 -9.39
CA ASP A 108 -20.79 5.35 -8.98
C ASP A 108 -19.89 6.32 -8.21
N LEU A 109 -18.93 5.80 -7.44
CA LEU A 109 -17.87 6.60 -6.82
C LEU A 109 -16.82 7.01 -7.86
N GLU A 110 -16.30 6.07 -8.67
CA GLU A 110 -15.33 6.34 -9.73
C GLU A 110 -15.85 7.43 -10.70
N ASP A 111 -17.12 7.33 -11.12
CA ASP A 111 -17.75 8.28 -12.04
C ASP A 111 -17.88 9.68 -11.44
N SER A 112 -18.16 9.79 -10.13
CA SER A 112 -18.25 11.07 -9.44
C SER A 112 -16.91 11.84 -9.39
N LEU A 113 -15.79 11.16 -9.50
CA LEU A 113 -14.45 11.74 -9.53
C LEU A 113 -14.00 12.11 -10.95
N GLY A 114 -14.72 11.64 -11.96
CA GLY A 114 -14.37 11.75 -13.36
C GLY A 114 -13.29 10.74 -13.76
N LYS A 115 -13.67 9.75 -14.55
CA LYS A 115 -12.77 8.65 -14.97
C LYS A 115 -11.47 9.15 -15.59
N ASP A 116 -11.53 10.20 -16.42
CA ASP A 116 -10.36 10.78 -17.08
C ASP A 116 -9.51 11.65 -16.14
N ASN A 117 -10.09 12.07 -15.02
CA ASN A 117 -9.40 12.82 -13.98
C ASN A 117 -8.57 11.91 -13.06
N LEU A 118 -8.89 10.64 -12.96
CA LEU A 118 -8.12 9.68 -12.19
C LEU A 118 -6.85 9.27 -12.93
N ILE A 119 -5.79 8.98 -12.18
CA ILE A 119 -4.52 8.47 -12.73
C ILE A 119 -4.73 7.03 -13.20
N ASN A 120 -4.56 6.79 -14.50
CA ASN A 120 -4.90 5.51 -15.16
C ASN A 120 -4.21 4.30 -14.56
N ALA A 121 -2.94 4.41 -14.15
CA ALA A 121 -2.17 3.31 -13.56
C ALA A 121 -2.88 2.68 -12.35
N PHE A 122 -3.61 3.49 -11.57
CA PHE A 122 -4.26 3.03 -10.35
C PHE A 122 -5.71 2.56 -10.56
N ARG A 123 -6.41 3.09 -11.56
CA ARG A 123 -7.78 2.65 -11.90
C ARG A 123 -7.85 1.15 -12.21
N GLY A 124 -6.83 0.62 -12.89
CA GLY A 124 -6.76 -0.81 -13.22
C GLY A 124 -6.54 -1.72 -12.02
N LEU A 125 -5.93 -1.22 -10.94
CA LEU A 125 -5.48 -2.07 -9.82
C LEU A 125 -6.64 -2.74 -9.05
N CYS A 126 -7.78 -2.05 -8.94
CA CYS A 126 -8.95 -2.52 -8.19
C CYS A 126 -10.10 -2.99 -9.10
N ARG A 127 -9.79 -3.39 -10.33
CA ARG A 127 -10.78 -3.94 -11.27
C ARG A 127 -10.71 -5.46 -11.30
N TRP A 128 -11.88 -6.09 -11.28
CA TRP A 128 -12.07 -7.51 -11.45
C TRP A 128 -13.23 -7.77 -12.41
N GLU A 129 -13.04 -8.65 -13.40
CA GLU A 129 -14.06 -8.97 -14.43
C GLU A 129 -14.74 -7.74 -15.04
N GLY A 130 -13.94 -6.72 -15.35
CA GLY A 130 -14.42 -5.48 -15.98
C GLY A 130 -15.10 -4.48 -15.04
N ARG A 131 -15.35 -4.82 -13.76
CA ARG A 131 -15.99 -3.96 -12.76
C ARG A 131 -14.95 -3.30 -11.85
N THR A 132 -15.26 -2.12 -11.32
CA THR A 132 -14.44 -1.39 -10.33
C THR A 132 -14.93 -1.69 -8.92
N TYR A 133 -14.06 -2.21 -8.05
CA TYR A 133 -14.40 -2.61 -6.68
C TYR A 133 -13.70 -1.79 -5.59
N GLY A 134 -12.85 -0.87 -5.98
CA GLY A 134 -12.21 0.08 -5.08
C GLY A 134 -11.71 1.29 -5.83
N VAL A 135 -11.70 2.43 -5.14
CA VAL A 135 -11.14 3.69 -5.63
C VAL A 135 -10.00 4.10 -4.72
N GLY A 136 -8.80 4.21 -5.29
CA GLY A 136 -7.62 4.65 -4.56
C GLY A 136 -7.78 6.07 -4.04
N HIS A 137 -7.26 6.32 -2.85
CA HIS A 137 -7.28 7.66 -2.27
C HIS A 137 -5.89 8.27 -2.12
N SER A 138 -4.85 7.43 -2.08
CA SER A 138 -3.46 7.86 -1.95
C SER A 138 -2.57 6.97 -2.80
N PRO A 139 -2.27 7.38 -4.05
CA PRO A 139 -1.32 6.65 -4.89
C PRO A 139 0.08 6.75 -4.32
N ALA A 140 0.82 5.66 -4.38
CA ALA A 140 2.20 5.59 -3.97
C ALA A 140 3.01 4.71 -4.93
N ALA A 141 4.28 5.05 -5.13
CA ALA A 141 5.27 4.18 -5.74
C ALA A 141 6.40 3.89 -4.76
N SER A 142 6.83 2.65 -4.72
CA SER A 142 8.05 2.29 -4.01
C SER A 142 9.26 2.83 -4.76
N VAL A 143 9.99 3.76 -4.15
CA VAL A 143 11.15 4.43 -4.76
C VAL A 143 12.45 4.01 -4.07
N PHE A 144 13.57 4.21 -4.76
CA PHE A 144 14.91 4.07 -4.21
C PHE A 144 15.39 5.44 -3.73
N VAL A 145 15.69 5.55 -2.43
CA VAL A 145 16.15 6.79 -1.81
C VAL A 145 17.62 6.70 -1.46
N TYR A 146 18.37 7.76 -1.69
CA TYR A 146 19.79 7.81 -1.38
C TYR A 146 20.25 9.20 -0.93
N ARG A 147 21.34 9.20 -0.17
CA ARG A 147 22.11 10.38 0.23
C ARG A 147 23.04 10.79 -0.92
N LYS A 148 22.57 11.72 -1.78
CA LYS A 148 23.34 12.18 -2.94
C LYS A 148 24.62 12.91 -2.56
N ASP A 149 24.66 13.57 -1.42
CA ASP A 149 25.84 14.20 -0.85
C ASP A 149 26.95 13.18 -0.53
N LEU A 150 26.59 12.01 0.04
CA LEU A 150 27.55 10.95 0.35
C LEU A 150 28.09 10.27 -0.91
N LEU A 151 27.25 10.08 -1.94
CA LEU A 151 27.72 9.57 -3.24
C LEU A 151 28.70 10.58 -3.87
N ALA A 152 28.33 11.86 -3.90
CA ALA A 152 29.16 12.93 -4.47
C ALA A 152 30.52 13.04 -3.74
N ALA A 153 30.53 13.02 -2.41
CA ALA A 153 31.74 13.09 -1.59
C ALA A 153 32.75 11.95 -1.88
N LYS A 154 32.27 10.80 -2.36
CA LYS A 154 33.07 9.65 -2.75
C LYS A 154 33.24 9.49 -4.28
N GLY A 155 32.75 10.42 -5.08
CA GLY A 155 32.78 10.34 -6.55
C GLY A 155 32.04 9.14 -7.12
N LEU A 156 31.05 8.62 -6.39
CA LEU A 156 30.28 7.44 -6.80
C LEU A 156 29.12 7.83 -7.72
N LYS A 157 28.85 6.99 -8.70
CA LYS A 157 27.65 7.10 -9.54
C LYS A 157 26.48 6.35 -8.90
N LEU A 158 25.27 6.80 -9.21
CA LEU A 158 24.06 6.10 -8.82
C LEU A 158 24.04 4.68 -9.43
N PRO A 159 23.82 3.61 -8.62
CA PRO A 159 23.77 2.25 -9.13
C PRO A 159 22.53 2.04 -10.02
N ARG A 160 22.70 1.30 -11.11
CA ARG A 160 21.65 0.92 -12.06
C ARG A 160 21.40 -0.59 -12.12
N THR A 161 22.35 -1.37 -11.65
CA THR A 161 22.30 -2.85 -11.62
C THR A 161 22.49 -3.38 -10.20
N TRP A 162 22.09 -4.62 -9.97
CA TRP A 162 22.28 -5.29 -8.68
C TRP A 162 23.74 -5.31 -8.23
N ASP A 163 24.67 -5.64 -9.12
CA ASP A 163 26.10 -5.68 -8.77
C ASP A 163 26.66 -4.28 -8.49
N GLU A 164 26.17 -3.25 -9.20
CA GLU A 164 26.53 -1.86 -8.89
C GLU A 164 25.99 -1.44 -7.52
N LEU A 165 24.76 -1.86 -7.16
CA LEU A 165 24.18 -1.56 -5.86
C LEU A 165 25.04 -2.14 -4.73
N ILE A 166 25.49 -3.39 -4.85
CA ILE A 166 26.38 -4.00 -3.86
C ILE A 166 27.69 -3.21 -3.73
N ARG A 167 28.35 -2.90 -4.88
CA ARG A 167 29.63 -2.13 -4.86
C ARG A 167 29.45 -0.75 -4.24
N VAL A 168 28.38 -0.04 -4.58
CA VAL A 168 28.10 1.29 -4.02
C VAL A 168 27.77 1.18 -2.53
N ALA A 169 27.01 0.17 -2.10
CA ALA A 169 26.72 -0.07 -0.70
C ALA A 169 28.00 -0.35 0.12
N GLU A 170 28.90 -1.18 -0.39
CA GLU A 170 30.20 -1.44 0.24
C GLU A 170 31.03 -0.15 0.33
N ALA A 171 31.11 0.64 -0.73
CA ALA A 171 31.88 1.88 -0.76
C ALA A 171 31.31 2.97 0.18
N LEU A 172 30.00 2.99 0.42
CA LEU A 172 29.35 3.95 1.32
C LEU A 172 29.37 3.50 2.79
N LYS A 173 29.72 2.24 3.07
CA LYS A 173 29.91 1.75 4.44
C LYS A 173 31.00 2.57 5.14
N GLU A 174 30.72 2.98 6.36
CA GLU A 174 31.68 3.71 7.20
C GLU A 174 31.96 2.95 8.49
N VAL A 175 33.24 2.79 8.79
CA VAL A 175 33.71 2.12 10.00
C VAL A 175 34.55 3.13 10.79
N LYS A 176 34.29 3.31 12.08
CA LYS A 176 35.04 4.11 13.03
C LYS A 176 35.38 3.23 14.25
N ASP A 177 36.60 3.23 14.66
CA ASP A 177 37.07 2.47 15.83
C ASP A 177 36.66 0.98 15.78
N GLY A 178 36.72 0.38 14.59
CA GLY A 178 36.30 -1.02 14.36
C GLY A 178 34.79 -1.29 14.35
N GLN A 179 33.98 -0.27 14.53
CA GLN A 179 32.50 -0.39 14.51
C GLN A 179 31.92 0.22 13.26
N VAL A 180 30.89 -0.44 12.71
CA VAL A 180 30.12 0.11 11.59
C VAL A 180 29.21 1.21 12.11
N VAL A 181 29.52 2.46 11.76
CA VAL A 181 28.72 3.64 12.13
C VAL A 181 27.66 3.98 11.08
N ARG A 182 27.89 3.57 9.80
CA ARG A 182 26.91 3.71 8.72
C ARG A 182 27.01 2.52 7.76
N TYR A 183 25.87 1.94 7.44
CA TYR A 183 25.72 0.97 6.37
C TYR A 183 25.47 1.70 5.04
N GLY A 184 25.90 1.09 3.92
CA GLY A 184 25.64 1.68 2.60
C GLY A 184 24.18 1.62 2.20
N ILE A 185 23.46 0.60 2.66
CA ILE A 185 22.03 0.41 2.34
C ILE A 185 21.31 -0.20 3.54
N THR A 186 20.03 0.06 3.65
CA THR A 186 19.09 -0.60 4.59
C THR A 186 17.84 -1.11 3.86
N MET A 187 17.27 -2.20 4.38
CA MET A 187 16.00 -2.80 3.97
C MET A 187 15.30 -3.37 5.20
N THR A 188 14.00 -3.63 5.08
CA THR A 188 13.22 -4.29 6.14
C THR A 188 13.04 -5.77 5.86
N GLY A 189 13.02 -6.59 6.92
CA GLY A 189 12.68 -8.00 6.87
C GLY A 189 11.21 -8.32 7.18
N GLN A 190 10.36 -7.31 7.37
CA GLN A 190 8.93 -7.55 7.60
C GLN A 190 8.29 -8.29 6.42
N PRO A 191 7.47 -9.32 6.66
CA PRO A 191 6.93 -10.20 5.62
C PRO A 191 6.27 -9.48 4.45
N LEU A 192 5.43 -8.48 4.70
CA LEU A 192 4.79 -7.70 3.66
C LEU A 192 5.82 -7.08 2.70
N PHE A 193 6.84 -6.41 3.24
CA PHE A 193 7.83 -5.69 2.44
C PHE A 193 8.84 -6.62 1.77
N VAL A 194 9.11 -7.79 2.37
CA VAL A 194 9.90 -8.84 1.69
C VAL A 194 9.13 -9.37 0.47
N ASN A 195 7.82 -9.64 0.59
CA ASN A 195 7.00 -10.05 -0.55
C ASN A 195 7.01 -8.98 -1.66
N ILE A 196 6.89 -7.69 -1.30
CA ILE A 196 6.97 -6.58 -2.24
C ILE A 196 8.33 -6.56 -2.94
N SER A 197 9.42 -6.62 -2.19
CA SER A 197 10.77 -6.58 -2.76
C SER A 197 11.10 -7.82 -3.62
N VAL A 198 10.58 -8.99 -3.27
CA VAL A 198 10.65 -10.20 -4.13
C VAL A 198 9.97 -9.92 -5.48
N GLY A 199 8.74 -9.39 -5.46
CA GLY A 199 8.02 -9.04 -6.68
C GLY A 199 8.76 -8.00 -7.52
N GLU A 200 9.24 -6.92 -6.92
CA GLU A 200 9.97 -5.84 -7.60
C GLU A 200 11.28 -6.33 -8.22
N LEU A 201 12.11 -6.97 -7.42
CA LEU A 201 13.40 -7.47 -7.86
C LEU A 201 13.26 -8.56 -8.92
N LEU A 202 12.31 -9.50 -8.73
CA LEU A 202 12.05 -10.56 -9.70
C LEU A 202 11.60 -9.98 -11.04
N LYS A 203 10.65 -9.03 -11.04
CA LYS A 203 10.17 -8.38 -12.26
C LYS A 203 11.27 -7.55 -12.93
N ALA A 204 12.09 -6.83 -12.13
CA ALA A 204 13.26 -6.11 -12.63
C ALA A 204 14.36 -7.05 -13.17
N ASN A 205 14.31 -8.33 -12.85
CA ASN A 205 15.17 -9.38 -13.40
C ASN A 205 14.53 -10.17 -14.56
N GLY A 206 13.40 -9.71 -15.09
CA GLY A 206 12.70 -10.37 -16.19
C GLY A 206 11.95 -11.65 -15.80
N GLY A 207 11.82 -11.96 -14.51
CA GLY A 207 11.09 -13.10 -13.97
C GLY A 207 9.65 -12.78 -13.58
N ARG A 208 8.94 -13.80 -13.16
CA ARG A 208 7.54 -13.76 -12.68
C ARG A 208 7.33 -14.80 -11.60
N LEU A 209 6.26 -14.65 -10.82
CA LEU A 209 5.88 -15.64 -9.80
C LEU A 209 5.05 -16.77 -10.38
N PHE A 210 4.26 -16.50 -11.42
CA PHE A 210 3.35 -17.46 -12.06
C PHE A 210 3.41 -17.34 -13.59
N ASP A 211 3.23 -18.46 -14.27
CA ASP A 211 3.00 -18.47 -15.72
C ASP A 211 1.57 -18.00 -16.09
N GLN A 212 1.28 -17.94 -17.37
CA GLN A 212 -0.05 -17.54 -17.88
C GLN A 212 -1.16 -18.51 -17.47
N LYS A 213 -0.83 -19.78 -17.17
CA LYS A 213 -1.78 -20.80 -16.71
C LYS A 213 -1.97 -20.80 -15.20
N GLY A 214 -1.20 -19.98 -14.47
CA GLY A 214 -1.27 -19.87 -13.02
C GLY A 214 -0.37 -20.87 -12.28
N HIS A 215 0.53 -21.59 -12.96
CA HIS A 215 1.51 -22.42 -12.28
C HIS A 215 2.65 -21.56 -11.73
N PRO A 216 3.14 -21.82 -10.51
CA PRO A 216 4.29 -21.10 -9.97
C PRO A 216 5.55 -21.37 -10.79
N THR A 217 6.39 -20.35 -10.93
CA THR A 217 7.64 -20.36 -11.73
C THR A 217 8.88 -20.13 -10.87
N LEU A 218 8.83 -20.55 -9.60
CA LEU A 218 9.86 -20.22 -8.62
C LEU A 218 11.20 -20.92 -8.85
N THR A 219 11.26 -21.96 -9.68
CA THR A 219 12.50 -22.66 -10.04
C THR A 219 13.19 -22.08 -11.29
N GLU A 220 12.62 -21.06 -11.91
CA GLU A 220 13.22 -20.44 -13.09
C GLU A 220 14.48 -19.65 -12.74
N LYS A 221 15.39 -19.50 -13.74
CA LYS A 221 16.66 -18.79 -13.59
C LYS A 221 16.55 -17.41 -12.94
N PRO A 222 15.58 -16.53 -13.29
CA PRO A 222 15.47 -15.21 -12.65
C PRO A 222 15.23 -15.28 -11.13
N VAL A 223 14.57 -16.33 -10.62
CA VAL A 223 14.35 -16.52 -9.18
C VAL A 223 15.64 -16.97 -8.50
N ILE A 224 16.39 -17.89 -9.12
CA ILE A 224 17.68 -18.33 -8.59
C ILE A 224 18.64 -17.14 -8.47
N GLU A 225 18.74 -16.30 -9.51
CA GLU A 225 19.55 -15.07 -9.52
C GLU A 225 19.09 -14.08 -8.45
N LEU A 226 17.77 -13.96 -8.22
CA LEU A 226 17.22 -13.14 -7.14
C LEU A 226 17.69 -13.62 -5.76
N LEU A 227 17.65 -14.93 -5.50
CA LEU A 227 18.09 -15.49 -4.23
C LEU A 227 19.59 -15.33 -4.03
N ASP A 228 20.40 -15.49 -5.08
CA ASP A 228 21.82 -15.20 -5.04
C ASP A 228 22.11 -13.73 -4.77
N PHE A 229 21.28 -12.83 -5.30
CA PHE A 229 21.36 -11.40 -5.00
C PHE A 229 21.02 -11.10 -3.54
N TYR A 230 20.00 -11.73 -2.94
CA TYR A 230 19.70 -11.57 -1.51
C TYR A 230 20.86 -12.03 -0.63
N LYS A 231 21.60 -13.08 -1.00
CA LYS A 231 22.81 -13.50 -0.29
C LYS A 231 23.93 -12.43 -0.35
N LYS A 232 24.05 -11.72 -1.49
CA LYS A 232 24.98 -10.59 -1.61
C LYS A 232 24.50 -9.38 -0.78
N LEU A 233 23.20 -9.08 -0.83
CA LEU A 233 22.59 -8.00 -0.04
C LEU A 233 22.79 -8.20 1.45
N ASP A 234 22.61 -9.40 1.97
CA ASP A 234 22.76 -9.74 3.38
C ASP A 234 24.13 -9.28 3.95
N ARG A 235 25.20 -9.34 3.14
CA ARG A 235 26.55 -8.94 3.54
C ARG A 235 26.73 -7.44 3.68
N VAL A 236 25.89 -6.63 3.04
CA VAL A 236 26.00 -5.16 3.02
C VAL A 236 24.89 -4.48 3.80
N LEU A 237 23.86 -5.23 4.20
CA LEU A 237 22.77 -4.77 5.06
C LEU A 237 23.17 -4.75 6.55
N PRO A 238 22.44 -4.01 7.41
CA PRO A 238 22.58 -4.15 8.86
C PRO A 238 22.33 -5.61 9.30
N PRO A 239 23.07 -6.17 10.28
CA PRO A 239 22.95 -7.58 10.67
C PRO A 239 21.55 -8.00 11.15
N ASN A 240 20.76 -7.04 11.64
CA ASN A 240 19.39 -7.25 12.12
C ASN A 240 18.31 -6.97 11.07
N TRP A 241 18.67 -6.82 9.79
CA TRP A 241 17.71 -6.43 8.75
C TRP A 241 16.52 -7.39 8.66
N THR A 242 16.71 -8.69 8.93
CA THR A 242 15.66 -9.72 8.88
C THR A 242 14.58 -9.55 9.96
N THR A 243 14.88 -8.84 11.04
CA THR A 243 13.94 -8.53 12.14
C THR A 243 13.58 -7.04 12.22
N GLN A 244 14.25 -6.22 11.42
CA GLN A 244 14.05 -4.78 11.37
C GLN A 244 12.69 -4.43 10.80
N GLY A 245 11.96 -3.57 11.49
CA GLY A 245 10.68 -3.05 11.04
C GLY A 245 10.83 -2.07 9.87
N TYR A 246 9.73 -1.81 9.17
CA TYR A 246 9.71 -0.84 8.08
C TYR A 246 10.10 0.57 8.53
N THR A 247 9.55 1.01 9.67
CA THR A 247 9.87 2.33 10.25
C THR A 247 11.31 2.47 10.70
N ASP A 248 11.96 1.36 11.06
CA ASP A 248 13.39 1.37 11.44
C ASP A 248 14.29 1.75 10.26
N THR A 249 13.88 1.39 9.03
CA THR A 249 14.64 1.74 7.81
C THR A 249 14.68 3.25 7.60
N PHE A 250 13.57 3.95 7.83
CA PHE A 250 13.53 5.41 7.78
C PHE A 250 14.34 6.04 8.91
N SER A 251 14.27 5.47 10.11
CA SER A 251 15.07 5.91 11.24
C SER A 251 16.57 5.75 10.97
N ASN A 252 16.98 4.65 10.33
CA ASN A 252 18.38 4.45 9.93
C ASN A 252 18.85 5.49 8.91
N LEU A 253 18.01 5.84 7.94
CA LEU A 253 18.31 6.88 6.97
C LEU A 253 18.36 8.27 7.64
N ALA A 254 17.36 8.61 8.45
CA ALA A 254 17.24 9.89 9.16
C ALA A 254 18.39 10.13 10.16
N ASN A 255 18.86 9.08 10.84
CA ASN A 255 19.95 9.16 11.80
C ASN A 255 21.35 8.97 11.15
N GLY A 256 21.44 8.94 9.83
CA GLY A 256 22.70 8.77 9.11
C GLY A 256 23.35 7.38 9.26
N LYS A 257 22.62 6.39 9.81
CA LYS A 257 23.06 5.00 9.97
C LYS A 257 23.00 4.20 8.68
N ALA A 258 22.30 4.70 7.65
CA ALA A 258 22.28 4.17 6.31
C ALA A 258 22.39 5.29 5.27
N ALA A 259 23.06 5.01 4.14
CA ALA A 259 23.21 5.96 3.04
C ALA A 259 22.12 5.78 1.96
N MET A 260 21.55 4.60 1.83
CA MET A 260 20.53 4.25 0.84
C MET A 260 19.40 3.44 1.49
N LEU A 261 18.19 3.61 0.96
CA LEU A 261 17.01 2.81 1.31
C LEU A 261 16.37 2.30 0.02
N TYR A 262 16.36 0.97 -0.15
CA TYR A 262 15.91 0.35 -1.40
C TYR A 262 14.40 0.51 -1.62
N GLN A 263 13.61 0.46 -0.56
CA GLN A 263 12.15 0.47 -0.61
C GLN A 263 11.63 1.58 0.29
N ALA A 264 11.33 2.71 -0.32
CA ALA A 264 10.84 3.89 0.38
C ALA A 264 9.52 4.38 -0.21
N TYR A 265 8.71 4.95 0.66
CA TYR A 265 7.49 5.67 0.32
C TYR A 265 7.52 7.05 0.97
N GLY A 266 6.60 7.92 0.60
CA GLY A 266 6.60 9.32 1.03
C GLY A 266 6.61 9.55 2.55
N ARG A 267 6.14 8.58 3.34
CA ARG A 267 6.19 8.63 4.82
C ARG A 267 7.62 8.83 5.36
N GLY A 268 8.64 8.38 4.63
CA GLY A 268 10.04 8.56 4.99
C GLY A 268 10.46 10.03 5.16
N VAL A 269 9.83 10.95 4.43
CA VAL A 269 10.08 12.40 4.57
C VAL A 269 9.71 12.89 5.98
N GLY A 270 8.56 12.46 6.51
CA GLY A 270 8.16 12.80 7.87
C GLY A 270 9.15 12.29 8.93
N TYR A 271 9.73 11.10 8.73
CA TYR A 271 10.77 10.57 9.60
C TYR A 271 12.07 11.40 9.53
N ILE A 272 12.50 11.80 8.34
CA ILE A 272 13.67 12.67 8.16
C ILE A 272 13.44 14.00 8.87
N GLN A 273 12.30 14.65 8.67
CA GLN A 273 11.98 15.93 9.31
C GLN A 273 11.92 15.85 10.83
N LYS A 274 11.46 14.72 11.38
CA LYS A 274 11.25 14.57 12.83
C LYS A 274 12.50 14.13 13.59
N TYR A 275 13.32 13.30 12.97
CA TYR A 275 14.39 12.59 13.68
C TYR A 275 15.80 12.88 13.17
N ALA A 276 15.96 13.46 11.99
CA ALA A 276 17.27 13.78 11.48
C ALA A 276 17.86 15.01 12.20
N SER A 277 19.17 14.97 12.47
CA SER A 277 19.91 16.14 12.89
C SER A 277 19.94 17.21 11.78
N SER A 278 20.18 18.47 12.15
CA SER A 278 20.11 19.61 11.22
C SER A 278 21.06 19.46 10.01
N ASP A 279 22.20 18.81 10.20
CA ASP A 279 23.17 18.49 9.14
C ASP A 279 22.71 17.36 8.19
N ILE A 280 21.76 16.54 8.60
CA ILE A 280 21.17 15.49 7.76
C ILE A 280 19.82 15.94 7.17
N ALA A 281 19.03 16.71 7.88
CA ALA A 281 17.64 17.06 7.54
C ALA A 281 17.47 17.91 6.28
N ASP A 282 18.56 18.44 5.69
CA ASP A 282 18.48 19.23 4.45
C ASP A 282 17.92 18.37 3.31
N PRO A 283 16.77 18.72 2.71
CA PRO A 283 16.21 18.02 1.55
C PRO A 283 17.19 17.86 0.39
N ASN A 284 18.18 18.76 0.28
CA ASN A 284 19.22 18.71 -0.75
C ASN A 284 20.22 17.56 -0.56
N HIS A 285 20.27 16.93 0.60
CA HIS A 285 21.10 15.75 0.83
C HIS A 285 20.48 14.48 0.25
N PHE A 286 19.17 14.46 0.03
CA PHE A 286 18.45 13.28 -0.43
C PHE A 286 18.08 13.41 -1.91
N ALA A 287 17.99 12.25 -2.56
CA ALA A 287 17.36 12.14 -3.87
C ALA A 287 16.64 10.79 -3.97
N VAL A 288 15.70 10.73 -4.89
CA VAL A 288 14.99 9.52 -5.28
C VAL A 288 15.41 9.11 -6.68
N ALA A 289 15.41 7.82 -6.95
CA ALA A 289 15.85 7.28 -8.22
C ALA A 289 15.07 6.03 -8.60
N ASP A 290 15.22 5.64 -9.85
CA ASP A 290 14.75 4.38 -10.38
C ASP A 290 15.44 3.22 -9.65
N LYS A 291 14.72 2.12 -9.47
CA LYS A 291 15.30 0.91 -8.89
C LYS A 291 16.25 0.20 -9.86
N VAL A 292 17.11 -0.63 -9.28
CA VAL A 292 18.15 -1.34 -10.03
C VAL A 292 17.58 -2.55 -10.77
N VAL A 293 18.22 -2.94 -11.89
CA VAL A 293 17.83 -4.11 -12.69
C VAL A 293 18.76 -5.30 -12.41
N GLY A 294 18.19 -6.49 -12.49
CA GLY A 294 18.97 -7.74 -12.38
C GLY A 294 19.65 -8.15 -13.68
N PRO A 295 20.51 -9.18 -13.63
CA PRO A 295 21.33 -9.60 -14.78
C PRO A 295 20.50 -10.12 -15.97
N SER A 296 19.33 -10.69 -15.74
CA SER A 296 18.40 -11.15 -16.79
C SER A 296 17.35 -10.10 -17.16
N GLY A 297 17.33 -8.94 -16.48
CA GLY A 297 16.37 -7.86 -16.68
C GLY A 297 16.84 -6.74 -17.59
N LYS A 298 15.89 -5.92 -18.02
CA LYS A 298 16.16 -4.73 -18.86
C LYS A 298 15.54 -3.46 -18.31
N THR A 299 14.53 -3.60 -17.42
CA THR A 299 13.68 -2.50 -16.97
C THR A 299 13.49 -2.59 -15.47
N ALA A 300 13.62 -1.47 -14.78
CA ALA A 300 13.29 -1.39 -13.36
C ALA A 300 11.81 -1.70 -13.10
N ALA A 301 11.50 -2.17 -11.91
CA ALA A 301 10.13 -2.39 -11.47
C ALA A 301 9.93 -1.81 -10.08
N ALA A 302 8.73 -1.34 -9.82
CA ALA A 302 8.34 -0.80 -8.53
C ALA A 302 6.91 -1.22 -8.19
N GLN A 303 6.63 -1.39 -6.91
CA GLN A 303 5.25 -1.50 -6.47
C GLN A 303 4.56 -0.15 -6.71
N LEU A 304 3.38 -0.22 -7.31
CA LEU A 304 2.39 0.85 -7.27
C LEU A 304 1.28 0.44 -6.33
N ASP A 305 0.91 1.34 -5.45
CA ASP A 305 -0.19 1.19 -4.50
C ASP A 305 -1.10 2.41 -4.60
N CYS A 306 -2.36 2.27 -4.24
CA CYS A 306 -3.30 3.39 -4.25
C CYS A 306 -4.20 3.43 -3.01
N GLU A 307 -3.98 2.53 -2.06
CA GLU A 307 -4.75 2.41 -0.84
C GLU A 307 -6.26 2.56 -1.10
N PRO A 308 -6.91 1.58 -1.76
CA PRO A 308 -8.28 1.74 -2.18
C PRO A 308 -9.26 1.75 -1.02
N TRP A 309 -10.28 2.61 -1.12
CA TRP A 309 -11.53 2.43 -0.40
C TRP A 309 -12.35 1.33 -1.07
N MET A 310 -12.65 0.29 -0.31
CA MET A 310 -13.52 -0.82 -0.69
C MET A 310 -14.82 -0.72 0.08
N VAL A 311 -15.95 -1.01 -0.58
CA VAL A 311 -17.28 -1.02 0.06
C VAL A 311 -17.80 -2.46 0.07
N PHE A 312 -18.21 -2.95 1.24
CA PHE A 312 -18.66 -4.33 1.39
C PHE A 312 -20.10 -4.51 0.89
N LYS A 313 -20.35 -5.63 0.18
CA LYS A 313 -21.63 -5.90 -0.45
C LYS A 313 -22.78 -6.03 0.56
N ASP A 314 -22.51 -6.73 1.66
CA ASP A 314 -23.49 -7.05 2.69
C ASP A 314 -23.44 -6.07 3.89
N ALA A 315 -22.77 -4.91 3.70
CA ALA A 315 -22.74 -3.86 4.69
C ALA A 315 -24.11 -3.15 4.81
N ARG A 316 -24.50 -2.82 6.05
CA ARG A 316 -25.80 -2.23 6.34
C ARG A 316 -26.00 -0.86 5.70
N ASN A 317 -24.95 -0.03 5.69
CA ASN A 317 -24.99 1.37 5.24
C ASN A 317 -24.04 1.60 4.05
N ALA A 318 -23.96 0.64 3.12
CA ALA A 318 -23.05 0.70 1.97
C ALA A 318 -23.32 1.91 1.05
N ALA A 319 -24.57 2.34 0.93
CA ALA A 319 -24.94 3.50 0.12
C ALA A 319 -24.46 4.80 0.77
N GLU A 320 -24.66 4.95 2.07
CA GLU A 320 -24.19 6.09 2.86
C GLU A 320 -22.67 6.15 2.92
N ALA A 321 -21.98 4.99 2.96
CA ALA A 321 -20.54 4.93 2.88
C ALA A 321 -20.03 5.49 1.55
N VAL A 322 -20.66 5.13 0.42
CA VAL A 322 -20.29 5.70 -0.90
C VAL A 322 -20.56 7.19 -0.95
N ASP A 323 -21.69 7.66 -0.39
CA ASP A 323 -22.02 9.09 -0.38
C ASP A 323 -21.02 9.88 0.45
N PHE A 324 -20.64 9.37 1.63
CA PHE A 324 -19.55 9.96 2.42
C PHE A 324 -18.23 9.97 1.65
N LEU A 325 -17.88 8.90 0.94
CA LEU A 325 -16.64 8.86 0.15
C LEU A 325 -16.66 9.87 -1.00
N LYS A 326 -17.82 10.12 -1.64
CA LYS A 326 -17.95 11.21 -2.63
C LYS A 326 -17.68 12.57 -1.99
N PHE A 327 -18.20 12.81 -0.79
CA PHE A 327 -17.94 14.02 -0.02
C PHE A 327 -16.47 14.15 0.39
N PHE A 328 -15.86 13.07 0.86
CA PHE A 328 -14.43 13.01 1.18
C PHE A 328 -13.54 13.43 0.00
N PHE A 329 -13.88 13.00 -1.22
CA PHE A 329 -13.12 13.32 -2.42
C PHE A 329 -13.40 14.71 -3.03
N GLN A 330 -14.29 15.53 -2.48
CA GLN A 330 -14.40 16.94 -2.87
C GLN A 330 -13.06 17.64 -2.63
N ASP A 331 -12.66 18.54 -3.52
CA ASP A 331 -11.29 19.08 -3.53
C ASP A 331 -10.86 19.68 -2.20
N GLU A 332 -11.73 20.42 -1.51
CA GLU A 332 -11.44 21.02 -0.22
C GLU A 332 -11.11 19.95 0.85
N ASN A 333 -11.96 18.95 1.01
CA ASN A 333 -11.79 17.87 1.98
C ASN A 333 -10.60 17.00 1.62
N TYR A 334 -10.47 16.67 0.34
CA TYR A 334 -9.41 15.79 -0.12
C TYR A 334 -8.02 16.43 0.02
N ILE A 335 -7.86 17.71 -0.34
CA ILE A 335 -6.58 18.41 -0.15
C ILE A 335 -6.25 18.55 1.34
N LEU A 336 -7.25 18.86 2.18
CA LEU A 336 -7.05 18.89 3.63
C LEU A 336 -6.51 17.54 4.15
N TYR A 337 -7.08 16.43 3.67
CA TYR A 337 -6.60 15.09 4.02
C TYR A 337 -5.18 14.84 3.52
N LEU A 338 -4.86 15.18 2.27
CA LEU A 338 -3.52 15.02 1.70
C LEU A 338 -2.47 15.81 2.48
N HIS A 339 -2.82 16.98 2.98
CA HIS A 339 -1.95 17.83 3.80
C HIS A 339 -1.71 17.28 5.21
N SER A 340 -2.50 16.32 5.68
CA SER A 340 -2.33 15.73 7.03
C SER A 340 -1.06 14.87 7.14
N VAL A 341 -0.64 14.22 6.04
CA VAL A 341 0.66 13.52 5.95
C VAL A 341 1.32 13.84 4.60
N PRO A 342 1.93 15.03 4.49
CA PRO A 342 2.50 15.50 3.22
C PRO A 342 3.52 14.51 2.64
N ILE A 343 3.57 14.39 1.31
CA ILE A 343 4.44 13.50 0.53
C ILE A 343 4.06 12.02 0.65
N HIS A 344 3.45 11.59 1.75
CA HIS A 344 2.90 10.24 1.87
C HIS A 344 1.54 10.13 1.19
N LEU A 345 0.63 11.02 1.53
CA LEU A 345 -0.68 11.10 0.88
C LEU A 345 -0.55 11.94 -0.39
N LEU A 346 -0.57 11.29 -1.55
CA LEU A 346 -0.48 11.92 -2.85
C LEU A 346 -1.83 11.94 -3.56
N PRO A 347 -2.09 12.91 -4.46
CA PRO A 347 -3.36 13.00 -5.17
C PRO A 347 -3.57 11.85 -6.16
N ILE A 348 -4.74 11.20 -6.10
CA ILE A 348 -5.21 10.27 -7.13
C ILE A 348 -5.84 11.00 -8.33
N LYS A 349 -6.31 12.25 -8.13
CA LYS A 349 -6.93 13.09 -9.15
C LYS A 349 -5.89 13.97 -9.84
N LYS A 350 -5.82 13.93 -11.17
CA LYS A 350 -4.95 14.78 -11.97
C LYS A 350 -5.24 16.28 -11.77
N SER A 351 -6.50 16.64 -11.51
CA SER A 351 -6.91 18.01 -11.23
C SER A 351 -6.30 18.56 -9.95
N THR A 352 -6.08 17.72 -8.93
CA THR A 352 -5.50 18.14 -7.66
C THR A 352 -4.06 18.63 -7.82
N TYR A 353 -3.25 18.02 -8.70
CA TYR A 353 -1.89 18.52 -9.02
C TYR A 353 -1.91 19.90 -9.71
N LYS A 354 -3.04 20.29 -10.30
CA LYS A 354 -3.23 21.60 -10.92
C LYS A 354 -3.84 22.64 -9.94
N ASN A 355 -4.30 22.20 -8.77
CA ASN A 355 -4.92 23.05 -7.77
C ASN A 355 -3.82 23.77 -6.95
N PRO A 356 -3.76 25.11 -6.93
CA PRO A 356 -2.76 25.86 -6.15
C PRO A 356 -2.79 25.53 -4.66
N THR A 357 -3.96 25.25 -4.09
CA THR A 357 -4.13 24.91 -2.67
C THR A 357 -3.36 23.65 -2.29
N TYR A 358 -3.24 22.65 -3.18
CA TYR A 358 -2.43 21.46 -2.92
C TYR A 358 -0.95 21.82 -2.70
N TRP A 359 -0.42 22.75 -3.49
CA TRP A 359 0.97 23.19 -3.39
C TRP A 359 1.23 24.18 -2.27
N ASP A 360 0.17 24.69 -1.62
CA ASP A 360 0.31 25.62 -0.49
C ASP A 360 0.58 24.87 0.84
N ASN A 361 1.55 23.96 0.79
CA ASN A 361 2.09 23.24 1.93
C ASN A 361 3.62 23.30 1.88
N GLU A 362 4.23 23.76 2.97
CA GLU A 362 5.68 23.98 3.04
C GLU A 362 6.48 22.70 2.82
N THR A 363 6.05 21.59 3.41
CA THR A 363 6.72 20.28 3.24
C THR A 363 6.64 19.80 1.80
N ILE A 364 5.48 19.92 1.14
CA ILE A 364 5.32 19.53 -0.27
C ILE A 364 6.24 20.39 -1.16
N ARG A 365 6.35 21.68 -0.91
CA ARG A 365 7.26 22.57 -1.66
C ARG A 365 8.73 22.20 -1.45
N LYS A 366 9.14 21.97 -0.21
CA LYS A 366 10.54 21.60 0.11
C LYS A 366 10.97 20.26 -0.48
N TRP A 367 10.05 19.30 -0.51
CA TRP A 367 10.32 17.96 -1.01
C TRP A 367 9.73 17.70 -2.41
N ARG A 368 9.51 18.76 -3.17
CA ARG A 368 8.97 18.72 -4.54
C ARG A 368 9.61 17.68 -5.43
N PRO A 369 10.95 17.51 -5.47
CA PRO A 369 11.58 16.49 -6.31
C PRO A 369 11.13 15.06 -5.99
N TRP A 370 10.72 14.79 -4.76
CA TRP A 370 10.18 13.48 -4.38
C TRP A 370 8.77 13.27 -4.94
N VAL A 371 7.92 14.30 -4.88
CA VAL A 371 6.57 14.25 -5.48
C VAL A 371 6.66 14.09 -6.99
N ASP A 372 7.50 14.90 -7.65
CA ASP A 372 7.69 14.87 -9.10
C ASP A 372 8.21 13.51 -9.59
N MET A 373 9.09 12.84 -8.81
CA MET A 373 9.56 11.50 -9.15
C MET A 373 8.43 10.47 -9.03
N GLN A 374 7.63 10.51 -7.97
CA GLN A 374 6.49 9.60 -7.84
C GLN A 374 5.44 9.83 -8.94
N GLU A 375 5.12 11.09 -9.23
CA GLU A 375 4.22 11.43 -10.34
C GLU A 375 4.75 10.89 -11.68
N LYS A 376 6.06 11.00 -11.94
CA LYS A 376 6.70 10.37 -13.11
C LYS A 376 6.44 8.85 -13.15
N TYR A 377 6.53 8.17 -12.02
CA TYR A 377 6.22 6.73 -11.93
C TYR A 377 4.75 6.44 -12.26
N PHE A 378 3.82 7.28 -11.81
CA PHE A 378 2.39 7.10 -12.03
C PHE A 378 1.97 7.20 -13.49
N HIS A 379 2.74 7.93 -14.30
CA HIS A 379 2.47 8.16 -15.73
C HIS A 379 3.39 7.39 -16.67
N ASN A 380 4.21 6.47 -16.13
CA ASN A 380 5.23 5.78 -16.91
C ASN A 380 4.86 4.32 -17.16
N ASP A 381 4.59 3.96 -18.42
CA ASP A 381 4.23 2.60 -18.83
C ASP A 381 5.34 1.55 -18.65
N TRP A 382 6.59 1.98 -18.42
CA TRP A 382 7.71 1.07 -18.19
C TRP A 382 7.79 0.53 -16.75
N ILE A 383 7.16 1.19 -15.77
CA ILE A 383 7.04 0.65 -14.43
C ILE A 383 5.76 -0.16 -14.34
N LYS A 384 5.90 -1.46 -14.19
CA LYS A 384 4.76 -2.35 -14.05
C LYS A 384 4.35 -2.50 -12.59
N PRO A 385 3.05 -2.44 -12.29
CA PRO A 385 2.54 -2.75 -10.95
C PRO A 385 2.99 -4.14 -10.52
N VAL A 386 3.40 -4.24 -9.26
CA VAL A 386 3.78 -5.50 -8.62
C VAL A 386 2.72 -5.86 -7.59
N LEU A 387 2.54 -7.14 -7.28
CA LEU A 387 1.61 -7.72 -6.30
C LEU A 387 0.12 -7.76 -6.69
N VAL A 388 -0.34 -6.96 -7.62
CA VAL A 388 -1.74 -7.05 -8.11
C VAL A 388 -1.78 -7.74 -9.45
N THR A 389 -0.84 -7.32 -10.29
CA THR A 389 -0.65 -7.91 -11.61
C THR A 389 0.66 -8.66 -11.63
N ASP A 390 0.64 -9.86 -12.17
CA ASP A 390 1.84 -10.57 -12.57
C ASP A 390 2.30 -10.07 -13.94
N TRP A 391 3.16 -10.81 -14.61
CA TRP A 391 3.60 -10.50 -15.95
C TRP A 391 2.41 -10.32 -16.90
N ASP A 392 2.44 -9.33 -17.77
CA ASP A 392 1.40 -9.04 -18.78
C ASP A 392 0.02 -8.63 -18.22
N ASP A 393 -0.01 -7.95 -17.09
CA ASP A 393 -1.22 -7.44 -16.44
C ASP A 393 -2.24 -8.54 -16.02
N MET A 394 -1.79 -9.78 -15.90
CA MET A 394 -2.62 -10.88 -15.42
C MET A 394 -2.80 -10.83 -13.91
N LYS A 395 -4.04 -10.65 -13.47
CA LYS A 395 -4.40 -10.63 -12.06
C LYS A 395 -4.53 -12.04 -11.51
N LYS A 396 -3.93 -12.27 -10.33
CA LYS A 396 -3.97 -13.53 -9.61
C LYS A 396 -4.58 -13.29 -8.22
N PRO A 397 -5.91 -13.45 -8.04
CA PRO A 397 -6.59 -13.14 -6.77
C PRO A 397 -6.05 -13.97 -5.59
N TYR A 398 -5.53 -15.17 -5.85
CA TYR A 398 -4.91 -16.03 -4.86
C TYR A 398 -3.49 -15.59 -4.42
N LEU A 399 -2.93 -14.56 -5.04
CA LEU A 399 -1.60 -14.05 -4.64
C LEU A 399 -1.60 -13.55 -3.19
N LEU A 400 -2.72 -13.03 -2.70
CA LEU A 400 -2.89 -12.66 -1.29
C LEU A 400 -2.67 -13.85 -0.35
N GLU A 401 -3.20 -15.04 -0.71
CA GLU A 401 -3.01 -16.29 0.06
C GLU A 401 -1.54 -16.73 0.04
N VAL A 402 -0.89 -16.64 -1.13
CA VAL A 402 0.52 -16.99 -1.26
C VAL A 402 1.40 -16.06 -0.43
N MET A 403 1.15 -14.76 -0.44
CA MET A 403 1.86 -13.79 0.40
C MET A 403 1.61 -14.03 1.88
N GLY A 404 0.35 -14.24 2.28
CA GLY A 404 -0.05 -14.50 3.66
C GLY A 404 0.48 -15.83 4.21
N SER A 405 0.79 -16.81 3.35
CA SER A 405 1.38 -18.09 3.75
C SER A 405 2.82 -18.00 4.25
N GLY A 406 3.53 -16.91 3.98
CA GLY A 406 4.94 -16.71 4.32
C GLY A 406 5.93 -17.50 3.43
N ILE A 407 5.47 -18.24 2.43
CA ILE A 407 6.34 -19.13 1.61
C ILE A 407 7.44 -18.35 0.89
N LEU A 408 7.12 -17.16 0.33
CA LEU A 408 8.11 -16.35 -0.39
C LEU A 408 9.14 -15.74 0.58
N VAL A 409 8.72 -15.40 1.78
CA VAL A 409 9.62 -14.90 2.85
C VAL A 409 10.57 -16.01 3.27
N ASP A 410 10.04 -17.20 3.55
CA ASP A 410 10.84 -18.39 3.91
C ASP A 410 11.86 -18.72 2.82
N MET A 411 11.48 -18.63 1.54
CA MET A 411 12.37 -18.89 0.40
C MET A 411 13.60 -17.96 0.43
N VAL A 412 13.39 -16.68 0.68
CA VAL A 412 14.48 -15.69 0.81
C VAL A 412 15.34 -16.02 2.04
N MET A 413 14.70 -16.25 3.20
CA MET A 413 15.40 -16.50 4.46
C MET A 413 16.19 -17.82 4.44
N ASP A 414 15.67 -18.88 3.81
CA ASP A 414 16.38 -20.14 3.62
C ASP A 414 17.65 -19.93 2.80
N ALA A 415 17.59 -19.15 1.70
CA ALA A 415 18.75 -18.83 0.88
C ALA A 415 19.79 -17.99 1.66
N VAL A 416 19.34 -16.95 2.36
CA VAL A 416 20.22 -16.07 3.17
C VAL A 416 20.91 -16.87 4.28
N LYS A 417 20.23 -17.82 4.90
CA LYS A 417 20.77 -18.70 5.93
C LYS A 417 21.71 -19.80 5.38
N GLY A 418 21.98 -19.83 4.09
CA GLY A 418 22.97 -20.70 3.47
C GLY A 418 22.44 -21.87 2.67
N MET A 419 21.11 -22.04 2.55
CA MET A 419 20.56 -23.05 1.64
C MET A 419 20.95 -22.69 0.19
N PRO A 420 21.31 -23.68 -0.67
CA PRO A 420 21.49 -23.44 -2.08
C PRO A 420 20.26 -22.78 -2.70
N SER A 421 20.46 -21.76 -3.53
CA SER A 421 19.33 -20.95 -4.08
C SER A 421 18.34 -21.82 -4.87
N ALA A 422 18.83 -22.81 -5.60
CA ALA A 422 17.99 -23.77 -6.32
C ALA A 422 17.13 -24.63 -5.38
N ASP A 423 17.66 -25.04 -4.23
CA ASP A 423 16.94 -25.88 -3.26
C ASP A 423 15.86 -25.05 -2.51
N ALA A 424 16.20 -23.80 -2.13
CA ALA A 424 15.24 -22.88 -1.53
C ALA A 424 14.07 -22.59 -2.48
N ALA A 425 14.37 -22.35 -3.74
CA ALA A 425 13.40 -22.14 -4.82
C ALA A 425 12.52 -23.37 -5.05
N ALA A 426 13.09 -24.56 -5.15
CA ALA A 426 12.35 -25.81 -5.34
C ALA A 426 11.42 -26.13 -4.14
N LYS A 427 11.91 -25.91 -2.92
CA LYS A 427 11.09 -26.04 -1.70
C LYS A 427 9.91 -25.09 -1.71
N ALA A 428 10.11 -23.84 -2.10
CA ALA A 428 9.05 -22.83 -2.19
C ALA A 428 8.05 -23.18 -3.30
N GLN A 429 8.52 -23.56 -4.49
CA GLN A 429 7.71 -24.01 -5.62
C GLN A 429 6.71 -25.10 -5.17
N LYS A 430 7.20 -26.15 -4.56
CA LYS A 430 6.38 -27.26 -4.07
C LYS A 430 5.32 -26.79 -3.06
N ARG A 431 5.71 -25.95 -2.10
CA ARG A 431 4.78 -25.43 -1.08
C ARG A 431 3.68 -24.53 -1.69
N VAL A 432 4.01 -23.72 -2.70
CA VAL A 432 3.01 -22.90 -3.41
C VAL A 432 2.07 -23.81 -4.21
N GLU A 433 2.56 -24.83 -4.91
CA GLU A 433 1.73 -25.80 -5.63
C GLU A 433 0.76 -26.50 -4.67
N GLU A 434 1.25 -27.03 -3.54
CA GLU A 434 0.43 -27.66 -2.49
C GLU A 434 -0.63 -26.71 -1.92
N LEU A 435 -0.28 -25.44 -1.69
CA LEU A 435 -1.22 -24.41 -1.25
C LEU A 435 -2.34 -24.22 -2.28
N LEU A 436 -1.99 -23.96 -3.54
CA LEU A 436 -2.94 -23.68 -4.61
C LEU A 436 -3.84 -24.87 -4.95
N VAL A 437 -3.33 -26.10 -4.84
CA VAL A 437 -4.17 -27.32 -4.96
C VAL A 437 -5.15 -27.41 -3.80
N ARG A 438 -4.70 -27.17 -2.56
CA ARG A 438 -5.56 -27.23 -1.38
C ARG A 438 -6.67 -26.16 -1.41
N THR A 439 -6.39 -24.98 -1.96
CA THR A 439 -7.36 -23.86 -2.05
C THR A 439 -8.16 -23.88 -3.36
N GLY A 440 -7.94 -24.89 -4.23
CA GLY A 440 -8.74 -25.10 -5.44
C GLY A 440 -8.34 -24.23 -6.64
N HIS A 441 -7.22 -23.53 -6.57
CA HIS A 441 -6.71 -22.67 -7.66
C HIS A 441 -5.91 -23.45 -8.70
N LEU A 442 -5.37 -24.61 -8.35
CA LEU A 442 -4.74 -25.56 -9.26
C LEU A 442 -5.43 -26.92 -9.16
N LYS A 443 -5.53 -27.62 -10.29
CA LYS A 443 -5.95 -29.03 -10.33
C LYS A 443 -4.75 -29.91 -9.97
N LYS A 444 -5.03 -31.05 -9.30
CA LYS A 444 -4.02 -32.09 -9.05
C LYS A 444 -3.49 -32.68 -10.36
#